data_4e8a163bd9edb3e2973f7acef9a87d94
#
_entry.id   4e8a163bd9edb3e2973f7acef9a87d94
#
_cell.length_a   1.000
_cell.length_b   1.000
_cell.length_c   1.000
_cell.angle_alpha   90.00
_cell.angle_beta   90.00
_cell.angle_gamma   90.00
#
_symmetry.space_group_name_H-M   'P 1'
#
loop_
_entity.id
_entity.type
_entity.pdbx_description
1 polymer ?
#
loop_
_entity_poly.entity_id
_entity_poly.type
_entity_poly.pdbx_seq_one_letter_code
_entity_poly.pdbx_strand_id
1 'polypeptide(L)'
;MRLLVIECATECCSVALFEQDRLLGGTAQVLGRGHAEALVPMIAALPGKGQAERIAVSLGPGSFTGLRVGLAAARALALAWRADLLGYPTLALVAAMACAEASSRTDKAPVSVAMSGGHGEWFLGEFGPDGAALAPPKSLTPAAAAQAARADLVAGSQAAALVAARGFGQALTILPDARQLLLLDPALLSQVVQLHYGRAPDARLPGGTLLSDTLFDGAWPGTPQ
;
A
#
# COMPACT_ATOMS: atom_id res chain seq x y z
N MET A 1 -14.42 -19.86 -1.67
CA MET A 1 -14.10 -18.83 -0.66
C MET A 1 -13.79 -17.55 -1.40
N ARG A 2 -14.49 -16.47 -1.04
CA ARG A 2 -14.32 -15.16 -1.68
C ARG A 2 -13.46 -14.26 -0.83
N LEU A 3 -12.70 -13.39 -1.49
CA LEU A 3 -11.86 -12.38 -0.89
C LEU A 3 -12.21 -11.01 -1.48
N LEU A 4 -12.68 -10.09 -0.63
CA LEU A 4 -12.79 -8.68 -0.96
C LEU A 4 -11.48 -7.97 -0.65
N VAL A 5 -10.96 -7.20 -1.58
CA VAL A 5 -9.74 -6.39 -1.41
C VAL A 5 -10.10 -4.92 -1.47
N ILE A 6 -9.57 -4.13 -0.53
CA ILE A 6 -9.79 -2.69 -0.40
C ILE A 6 -8.43 -1.99 -0.37
N GLU A 7 -8.22 -1.07 -1.32
CA GLU A 7 -7.03 -0.23 -1.38
C GLU A 7 -7.42 1.24 -1.40
N CYS A 8 -7.04 1.97 -0.35
CA CYS A 8 -7.35 3.38 -0.17
C CYS A 8 -6.14 4.20 0.32
N ALA A 9 -4.93 3.63 0.23
CA ALA A 9 -3.73 4.26 0.80
C ALA A 9 -3.19 5.45 -0.01
N THR A 10 -3.65 5.63 -1.24
CA THR A 10 -3.14 6.65 -2.16
C THR A 10 -4.26 7.50 -2.72
N GLU A 11 -3.96 8.36 -3.72
CA GLU A 11 -4.96 9.07 -4.50
C GLU A 11 -5.90 8.16 -5.32
N CYS A 12 -5.53 6.90 -5.48
CA CYS A 12 -6.37 5.88 -6.09
C CYS A 12 -7.17 5.13 -5.02
N CYS A 13 -8.47 5.00 -5.24
CA CYS A 13 -9.33 4.08 -4.51
C CYS A 13 -9.61 2.88 -5.43
N SER A 14 -9.28 1.68 -4.97
CA SER A 14 -9.59 0.47 -5.74
C SER A 14 -10.16 -0.63 -4.87
N VAL A 15 -11.03 -1.43 -5.48
CA VAL A 15 -11.65 -2.60 -4.87
C VAL A 15 -11.65 -3.77 -5.84
N ALA A 16 -11.51 -4.98 -5.32
CA ALA A 16 -11.58 -6.20 -6.11
C ALA A 16 -12.24 -7.33 -5.32
N LEU A 17 -12.97 -8.18 -6.02
CA LEU A 17 -13.53 -9.40 -5.47
C LEU A 17 -12.93 -10.59 -6.20
N PHE A 18 -12.35 -11.50 -5.46
CA PHE A 18 -11.82 -12.77 -5.95
C PHE A 18 -12.65 -13.92 -5.43
N GLU A 19 -12.68 -15.02 -6.20
CA GLU A 19 -13.12 -16.32 -5.76
C GLU A 19 -11.97 -17.30 -5.99
N GLN A 20 -11.37 -17.76 -4.91
CA GLN A 20 -10.04 -18.40 -4.95
C GLN A 20 -9.04 -17.47 -5.66
N ASP A 21 -8.39 -17.91 -6.74
CA ASP A 21 -7.41 -17.14 -7.50
C ASP A 21 -8.01 -16.43 -8.73
N ARG A 22 -9.34 -16.44 -8.88
CA ARG A 22 -10.04 -15.83 -10.00
C ARG A 22 -10.62 -14.48 -9.63
N LEU A 23 -10.26 -13.42 -10.35
CA LEU A 23 -10.89 -12.12 -10.25
C LEU A 23 -12.34 -12.21 -10.78
N LEU A 24 -13.33 -11.95 -9.92
CA LEU A 24 -14.75 -11.88 -10.28
C LEU A 24 -15.16 -10.49 -10.79
N GLY A 25 -14.53 -9.46 -10.25
CA GLY A 25 -14.73 -8.07 -10.62
C GLY A 25 -13.87 -7.14 -9.78
N GLY A 26 -13.62 -5.97 -10.29
CA GLY A 26 -12.84 -4.95 -9.60
C GLY A 26 -12.81 -3.64 -10.37
N THR A 27 -12.55 -2.56 -9.66
CA THR A 27 -12.44 -1.22 -10.24
C THR A 27 -11.41 -0.40 -9.48
N ALA A 28 -10.78 0.51 -10.18
CA ALA A 28 -9.85 1.48 -9.65
C ALA A 28 -10.19 2.87 -10.18
N GLN A 29 -10.20 3.87 -9.30
CA GLN A 29 -10.50 5.26 -9.63
C GLN A 29 -9.49 6.19 -8.97
N VAL A 30 -8.87 7.05 -9.74
CA VAL A 30 -8.02 8.12 -9.21
C VAL A 30 -8.94 9.26 -8.77
N LEU A 31 -9.11 9.40 -7.46
CA LEU A 31 -10.05 10.36 -6.85
C LEU A 31 -9.34 11.60 -6.30
N GLY A 32 -8.06 11.47 -5.93
CA GLY A 32 -7.35 12.45 -5.13
C GLY A 32 -7.97 12.60 -3.73
N ARG A 33 -9.24 12.95 -3.67
CA ARG A 33 -10.09 13.03 -2.45
C ARG A 33 -11.43 12.34 -2.74
N GLY A 34 -12.24 12.09 -1.71
CA GLY A 34 -13.58 11.50 -1.90
C GLY A 34 -13.62 9.98 -1.71
N HIS A 35 -12.61 9.38 -1.09
CA HIS A 35 -12.59 7.93 -0.80
C HIS A 35 -13.80 7.49 0.05
N ALA A 36 -14.23 8.33 1.02
CA ALA A 36 -15.34 7.99 1.91
C ALA A 36 -16.67 7.87 1.15
N GLU A 37 -16.88 8.72 0.17
CA GLU A 37 -18.09 8.75 -0.65
C GLU A 37 -18.08 7.66 -1.73
N ALA A 38 -16.88 7.33 -2.26
CA ALA A 38 -16.75 6.43 -3.40
C ALA A 38 -16.66 4.94 -2.98
N LEU A 39 -16.00 4.62 -1.87
CA LEU A 39 -15.61 3.25 -1.51
C LEU A 39 -16.82 2.30 -1.41
N VAL A 40 -17.84 2.68 -0.64
CA VAL A 40 -19.01 1.81 -0.43
C VAL A 40 -19.80 1.59 -1.72
N PRO A 41 -20.10 2.61 -2.54
CA PRO A 41 -20.65 2.41 -3.89
C PRO A 41 -19.81 1.49 -4.80
N MET A 42 -18.46 1.64 -4.79
CA MET A 42 -17.58 0.77 -5.57
C MET A 42 -17.68 -0.70 -5.13
N ILE A 43 -17.72 -0.96 -3.83
CA ILE A 43 -17.91 -2.31 -3.29
C ILE A 43 -19.30 -2.85 -3.67
N ALA A 44 -20.34 -2.04 -3.54
CA ALA A 44 -21.70 -2.45 -3.86
C ALA A 44 -21.92 -2.77 -5.35
N ALA A 45 -21.09 -2.22 -6.24
CA ALA A 45 -21.10 -2.50 -7.67
C ALA A 45 -20.44 -3.84 -8.05
N LEU A 46 -19.67 -4.46 -7.12
CA LEU A 46 -19.07 -5.77 -7.37
C LEU A 46 -20.10 -6.90 -7.40
N PRO A 47 -19.82 -8.04 -8.06
CA PRO A 47 -20.67 -9.22 -8.04
C PRO A 47 -21.06 -9.61 -6.60
N GLY A 48 -22.35 -9.88 -6.36
CA GLY A 48 -22.87 -10.20 -5.04
C GLY A 48 -22.66 -9.07 -4.01
N LYS A 49 -22.59 -7.81 -4.48
CA LYS A 49 -22.31 -6.60 -3.65
C LYS A 49 -21.02 -6.70 -2.85
N GLY A 50 -20.04 -7.40 -3.41
CA GLY A 50 -18.71 -7.57 -2.80
C GLY A 50 -18.68 -8.51 -1.60
N GLN A 51 -19.78 -9.21 -1.26
CA GLN A 51 -19.84 -10.07 -0.08
C GLN A 51 -18.82 -11.21 -0.18
N ALA A 52 -18.00 -11.36 0.88
CA ALA A 52 -16.88 -12.28 0.95
C ALA A 52 -16.70 -12.85 2.35
N GLU A 53 -16.04 -14.01 2.45
CA GLU A 53 -15.66 -14.63 3.72
C GLU A 53 -14.35 -14.08 4.28
N ARG A 54 -13.56 -13.40 3.44
CA ARG A 54 -12.31 -12.74 3.84
C ARG A 54 -12.25 -11.33 3.25
N ILE A 55 -11.69 -10.39 3.99
CA ILE A 55 -11.46 -9.02 3.55
C ILE A 55 -10.00 -8.68 3.75
N ALA A 56 -9.31 -8.24 2.70
CA ALA A 56 -7.96 -7.70 2.78
C ALA A 56 -7.98 -6.18 2.59
N VAL A 57 -7.30 -5.43 3.46
CA VAL A 57 -7.24 -3.97 3.40
C VAL A 57 -5.81 -3.49 3.49
N SER A 58 -5.48 -2.44 2.75
CA SER A 58 -4.17 -1.79 2.80
C SER A 58 -3.92 -1.15 4.17
N LEU A 59 -2.73 -1.41 4.71
CA LEU A 59 -2.30 -0.88 6.02
C LEU A 59 -1.33 0.30 5.90
N GLY A 60 -0.94 0.68 4.68
CA GLY A 60 0.00 1.76 4.44
C GLY A 60 1.45 1.31 4.21
N PRO A 61 2.40 2.25 4.22
CA PRO A 61 2.18 3.69 4.44
C PRO A 61 1.41 4.37 3.31
N GLY A 62 0.76 5.50 3.62
CA GLY A 62 -0.06 6.23 2.65
C GLY A 62 -0.87 7.36 3.27
N SER A 63 -1.93 7.74 2.58
CA SER A 63 -2.87 8.79 3.00
C SER A 63 -3.51 8.46 4.33
N PHE A 64 -3.32 9.33 5.31
CA PHE A 64 -3.90 9.19 6.66
C PHE A 64 -5.43 9.03 6.65
N THR A 65 -6.11 9.83 5.84
CA THR A 65 -7.58 9.75 5.70
C THR A 65 -7.98 8.50 4.94
N GLY A 66 -7.35 8.21 3.81
CA GLY A 66 -7.67 7.06 2.97
C GLY A 66 -7.52 5.74 3.71
N LEU A 67 -6.41 5.54 4.41
CA LEU A 67 -6.16 4.35 5.24
C LEU A 67 -7.24 4.13 6.30
N ARG A 68 -7.68 5.20 6.98
CA ARG A 68 -8.74 5.12 8.00
C ARG A 68 -10.10 4.81 7.39
N VAL A 69 -10.43 5.41 6.26
CA VAL A 69 -11.67 5.13 5.51
C VAL A 69 -11.71 3.67 5.10
N GLY A 70 -10.63 3.18 4.45
CA GLY A 70 -10.52 1.77 4.04
C GLY A 70 -10.66 0.80 5.21
N LEU A 71 -9.92 1.04 6.30
CA LEU A 71 -9.95 0.18 7.48
C LEU A 71 -11.30 0.21 8.20
N ALA A 72 -11.93 1.38 8.33
CA ALA A 72 -13.24 1.50 8.96
C ALA A 72 -14.31 0.72 8.17
N ALA A 73 -14.32 0.86 6.84
CA ALA A 73 -15.20 0.11 5.97
C ALA A 73 -14.94 -1.40 6.06
N ALA A 74 -13.67 -1.82 6.00
CA ALA A 74 -13.28 -3.22 6.12
C ALA A 74 -13.74 -3.86 7.43
N ARG A 75 -13.56 -3.15 8.56
CA ARG A 75 -14.01 -3.61 9.89
C ARG A 75 -15.53 -3.72 9.99
N ALA A 76 -16.27 -2.74 9.47
CA ALA A 76 -17.72 -2.76 9.47
C ALA A 76 -18.28 -3.92 8.64
N LEU A 77 -17.71 -4.14 7.45
CA LEU A 77 -18.09 -5.24 6.58
C LEU A 77 -17.71 -6.60 7.16
N ALA A 78 -16.51 -6.73 7.74
CA ALA A 78 -16.06 -7.95 8.41
C ALA A 78 -17.01 -8.34 9.57
N LEU A 79 -17.44 -7.36 10.36
CA LEU A 79 -18.42 -7.59 11.42
C LEU A 79 -19.79 -8.02 10.85
N ALA A 80 -20.28 -7.31 9.84
CA ALA A 80 -21.60 -7.58 9.24
C ALA A 80 -21.67 -8.95 8.55
N TRP A 81 -20.59 -9.38 7.90
CA TRP A 81 -20.52 -10.62 7.13
C TRP A 81 -19.90 -11.80 7.89
N ARG A 82 -19.39 -11.54 9.11
CA ARG A 82 -18.58 -12.52 9.89
C ARG A 82 -17.38 -13.01 9.08
N ALA A 83 -16.74 -12.08 8.38
CA ALA A 83 -15.58 -12.36 7.53
C ALA A 83 -14.27 -12.17 8.31
N ASP A 84 -13.25 -12.93 7.93
CA ASP A 84 -11.88 -12.72 8.42
C ASP A 84 -11.31 -11.42 7.86
N LEU A 85 -10.74 -10.59 8.73
CA LEU A 85 -10.09 -9.36 8.32
C LEU A 85 -8.58 -9.54 8.28
N LEU A 86 -7.99 -9.16 7.16
CA LEU A 86 -6.55 -9.22 6.89
C LEU A 86 -6.05 -7.84 6.48
N GLY A 87 -4.80 -7.56 6.76
CA GLY A 87 -4.12 -6.38 6.29
C GLY A 87 -2.91 -6.70 5.44
N TYR A 88 -2.53 -5.80 4.53
CA TYR A 88 -1.34 -5.93 3.71
C TYR A 88 -0.58 -4.61 3.57
N PRO A 89 0.77 -4.66 3.38
CA PRO A 89 1.58 -3.46 3.20
C PRO A 89 1.40 -2.87 1.80
N THR A 90 1.03 -1.60 1.71
CA THR A 90 0.78 -0.91 0.42
C THR A 90 2.00 -0.93 -0.52
N LEU A 91 3.19 -0.60 0.01
CA LEU A 91 4.40 -0.54 -0.84
C LEU A 91 4.83 -1.92 -1.35
N ALA A 92 4.57 -2.98 -0.58
CA ALA A 92 4.85 -4.34 -1.04
C ALA A 92 3.94 -4.74 -2.21
N LEU A 93 2.67 -4.31 -2.22
CA LEU A 93 1.79 -4.52 -3.38
C LEU A 93 2.34 -3.79 -4.61
N VAL A 94 2.78 -2.54 -4.48
CA VAL A 94 3.39 -1.78 -5.59
C VAL A 94 4.66 -2.48 -6.09
N ALA A 95 5.51 -2.99 -5.18
CA ALA A 95 6.71 -3.75 -5.56
C ALA A 95 6.35 -5.04 -6.31
N ALA A 96 5.37 -5.81 -5.82
CA ALA A 96 4.90 -7.02 -6.48
C ALA A 96 4.36 -6.76 -7.89
N MET A 97 3.58 -5.67 -8.06
CA MET A 97 3.10 -5.22 -9.37
C MET A 97 4.26 -4.85 -10.30
N ALA A 98 5.26 -4.11 -9.81
CA ALA A 98 6.44 -3.72 -10.60
C ALA A 98 7.29 -4.95 -10.99
N CYS A 99 7.49 -5.89 -10.08
CA CYS A 99 8.18 -7.14 -10.36
C CYS A 99 7.45 -7.99 -11.43
N ALA A 100 6.12 -8.05 -11.37
CA ALA A 100 5.33 -8.78 -12.36
C ALA A 100 5.43 -8.14 -13.76
N GLU A 101 5.42 -6.81 -13.85
CA GLU A 101 5.60 -6.09 -15.12
C GLU A 101 7.04 -6.25 -15.65
N ALA A 102 8.04 -6.20 -14.77
CA ALA A 102 9.44 -6.42 -15.14
C ALA A 102 9.73 -7.88 -15.48
N SER A 103 9.00 -8.86 -14.97
CA SER A 103 9.18 -10.30 -15.25
C SER A 103 8.83 -10.69 -16.69
N SER A 104 8.18 -9.80 -17.45
CA SER A 104 8.15 -9.87 -18.92
C SER A 104 9.52 -9.57 -19.56
N ARG A 105 10.49 -9.08 -18.78
CA ARG A 105 11.90 -8.80 -19.09
C ARG A 105 12.75 -9.84 -18.34
N THR A 106 13.73 -10.39 -18.95
CA THR A 106 14.49 -11.61 -18.65
C THR A 106 15.16 -11.69 -17.25
N ASP A 107 15.19 -10.61 -16.46
CA ASP A 107 15.94 -10.59 -15.18
C ASP A 107 15.08 -10.03 -14.03
N LYS A 108 14.91 -10.84 -12.98
CA LYS A 108 14.36 -10.38 -11.70
C LYS A 108 15.35 -9.39 -11.07
N ALA A 109 14.94 -8.14 -10.97
CA ALA A 109 15.76 -7.07 -10.41
C ALA A 109 15.11 -6.51 -9.13
N PRO A 110 15.91 -5.94 -8.21
CA PRO A 110 15.35 -5.20 -7.07
C PRO A 110 14.56 -3.98 -7.52
N VAL A 111 13.62 -3.54 -6.67
CA VAL A 111 12.74 -2.39 -6.95
C VAL A 111 12.79 -1.40 -5.79
N SER A 112 13.01 -0.12 -6.10
CA SER A 112 12.74 0.97 -5.18
C SER A 112 11.30 1.46 -5.39
N VAL A 113 10.47 1.46 -4.35
CA VAL A 113 9.11 1.99 -4.42
C VAL A 113 9.07 3.38 -3.81
N ALA A 114 8.64 4.37 -4.61
CA ALA A 114 8.52 5.76 -4.19
C ALA A 114 7.07 6.25 -4.36
N MET A 115 6.41 6.55 -3.24
CA MET A 115 5.02 7.02 -3.19
C MET A 115 4.93 8.40 -2.54
N SER A 116 3.90 9.16 -2.90
CA SER A 116 3.61 10.44 -2.25
C SER A 116 3.38 10.24 -0.76
N GLY A 117 4.12 10.97 0.05
CA GLY A 117 3.89 11.14 1.48
C GLY A 117 3.18 12.46 1.79
N GLY A 118 2.86 12.71 3.04
CA GLY A 118 2.36 14.01 3.47
C GLY A 118 3.48 15.06 3.55
N HIS A 119 3.11 16.35 3.50
CA HIS A 119 4.01 17.49 3.75
C HIS A 119 5.24 17.57 2.80
N GLY A 120 5.10 17.11 1.56
CA GLY A 120 6.17 17.14 0.56
C GLY A 120 7.23 16.06 0.71
N GLU A 121 7.02 15.09 1.60
CA GLU A 121 7.87 13.91 1.72
C GLU A 121 7.37 12.76 0.83
N TRP A 122 8.26 11.79 0.60
CA TRP A 122 7.97 10.57 -0.12
C TRP A 122 8.18 9.36 0.78
N PHE A 123 7.29 8.38 0.70
CA PHE A 123 7.52 7.06 1.27
C PHE A 123 8.41 6.27 0.33
N LEU A 124 9.60 5.89 0.82
CA LEU A 124 10.56 5.07 0.08
C LEU A 124 10.65 3.68 0.72
N GLY A 125 10.47 2.63 -0.07
CA GLY A 125 10.70 1.23 0.29
C GLY A 125 11.66 0.57 -0.69
N GLU A 126 12.56 -0.26 -0.20
CA GLU A 126 13.50 -1.06 -1.01
C GLU A 126 13.08 -2.53 -0.96
N PHE A 127 12.97 -3.16 -2.12
CA PHE A 127 12.50 -4.54 -2.25
C PHE A 127 13.48 -5.37 -3.08
N GLY A 128 13.68 -6.61 -2.66
CA GLY A 128 14.48 -7.58 -3.38
C GLY A 128 13.80 -8.07 -4.66
N PRO A 129 14.54 -8.85 -5.46
CA PRO A 129 14.02 -9.44 -6.71
C PRO A 129 12.85 -10.41 -6.50
N ASP A 130 12.70 -10.91 -5.28
CA ASP A 130 11.60 -11.76 -4.81
C ASP A 130 10.39 -10.97 -4.28
N GLY A 131 10.48 -9.64 -4.24
CA GLY A 131 9.45 -8.76 -3.69
C GLY A 131 9.51 -8.61 -2.15
N ALA A 132 10.49 -9.23 -1.47
CA ALA A 132 10.67 -9.08 -0.04
C ALA A 132 11.21 -7.69 0.29
N ALA A 133 10.69 -7.07 1.37
CA ALA A 133 11.20 -5.80 1.84
C ALA A 133 12.61 -5.97 2.43
N LEU A 134 13.57 -5.18 1.95
CA LEU A 134 14.96 -5.21 2.42
C LEU A 134 15.15 -4.42 3.72
N ALA A 135 14.26 -3.47 3.99
CA ALA A 135 14.22 -2.68 5.22
C ALA A 135 12.83 -2.06 5.40
N PRO A 136 12.47 -1.59 6.61
CA PRO A 136 11.25 -0.82 6.82
C PRO A 136 11.20 0.42 5.92
N PRO A 137 10.02 0.78 5.35
CA PRO A 137 9.87 2.00 4.57
C PRO A 137 10.19 3.24 5.39
N LYS A 138 10.67 4.28 4.71
CA LYS A 138 11.01 5.57 5.32
C LYS A 138 10.21 6.69 4.69
N SER A 139 9.84 7.70 5.49
CA SER A 139 9.38 8.99 4.99
C SER A 139 10.59 9.90 4.84
N LEU A 140 10.83 10.39 3.63
CA LEU A 140 12.04 11.13 3.27
C LEU A 140 11.68 12.35 2.42
N THR A 141 12.46 13.42 2.54
CA THR A 141 12.41 14.51 1.56
C THR A 141 12.80 14.00 0.17
N PRO A 142 12.35 14.60 -0.94
CA PRO A 142 12.73 14.19 -2.29
C PRO A 142 14.23 14.04 -2.49
N ALA A 143 15.03 14.98 -1.95
CA ALA A 143 16.50 14.94 -2.04
C ALA A 143 17.09 13.74 -1.28
N ALA A 144 16.59 13.47 -0.07
CA ALA A 144 17.04 12.32 0.73
C ALA A 144 16.61 10.99 0.09
N ALA A 145 15.40 10.93 -0.49
CA ALA A 145 14.93 9.76 -1.22
C ALA A 145 15.80 9.47 -2.46
N ALA A 146 16.18 10.50 -3.22
CA ALA A 146 17.08 10.37 -4.36
C ALA A 146 18.46 9.81 -3.99
N GLN A 147 18.98 10.17 -2.81
CA GLN A 147 20.25 9.63 -2.30
C GLN A 147 20.11 8.21 -1.73
N ALA A 148 18.94 7.85 -1.20
CA ALA A 148 18.71 6.58 -0.52
C ALA A 148 18.28 5.45 -1.47
N ALA A 149 17.57 5.77 -2.56
CA ALA A 149 17.06 4.80 -3.51
C ALA A 149 18.20 4.10 -4.28
N ARG A 150 18.19 2.75 -4.27
CA ARG A 150 19.31 1.95 -4.76
C ARG A 150 19.00 1.17 -6.05
N ALA A 151 17.75 0.71 -6.21
CA ALA A 151 17.39 -0.10 -7.36
C ALA A 151 17.34 0.74 -8.65
N ASP A 152 17.71 0.14 -9.79
CA ASP A 152 17.59 0.80 -11.10
C ASP A 152 16.11 1.03 -11.46
N LEU A 153 15.24 0.05 -11.21
CA LEU A 153 13.81 0.18 -11.37
C LEU A 153 13.20 0.92 -10.18
N VAL A 154 12.52 2.02 -10.45
CA VAL A 154 11.73 2.77 -9.47
C VAL A 154 10.25 2.67 -9.83
N ALA A 155 9.43 2.22 -8.88
CA ALA A 155 7.98 2.12 -9.06
C ALA A 155 7.22 3.06 -8.13
N GLY A 156 6.00 3.45 -8.51
CA GLY A 156 5.10 4.23 -7.68
C GLY A 156 4.80 5.62 -8.21
N SER A 157 3.97 6.37 -7.49
CA SER A 157 3.50 7.71 -7.93
C SER A 157 4.63 8.73 -8.08
N GLN A 158 5.74 8.55 -7.36
CA GLN A 158 6.90 9.44 -7.40
C GLN A 158 8.09 8.86 -8.19
N ALA A 159 7.89 7.76 -8.91
CA ALA A 159 8.95 7.09 -9.65
C ALA A 159 9.65 8.02 -10.65
N ALA A 160 8.89 8.72 -11.48
CA ALA A 160 9.45 9.63 -12.48
C ALA A 160 10.21 10.80 -11.83
N ALA A 161 9.66 11.38 -10.76
CA ALA A 161 10.30 12.48 -10.03
C ALA A 161 11.59 12.02 -9.34
N LEU A 162 11.61 10.81 -8.78
CA LEU A 162 12.79 10.27 -8.13
C LEU A 162 13.90 9.96 -9.14
N VAL A 163 13.57 9.33 -10.27
CA VAL A 163 14.54 9.08 -11.36
C VAL A 163 15.10 10.39 -11.90
N ALA A 164 14.27 11.41 -12.11
CA ALA A 164 14.72 12.72 -12.52
C ALA A 164 15.65 13.38 -11.49
N ALA A 165 15.34 13.28 -10.20
CA ALA A 165 16.14 13.87 -9.12
C ALA A 165 17.51 13.21 -8.94
N ARG A 166 17.63 11.89 -9.19
CA ARG A 166 18.91 11.18 -9.07
C ARG A 166 19.68 11.03 -10.39
N GLY A 167 19.03 11.32 -11.54
CA GLY A 167 19.68 11.36 -12.86
C GLY A 167 19.91 10.00 -13.53
N PHE A 168 19.39 8.90 -12.99
CA PHE A 168 19.52 7.56 -13.58
C PHE A 168 18.35 6.64 -13.18
N GLY A 169 18.22 5.49 -13.87
CA GLY A 169 17.25 4.43 -13.62
C GLY A 169 16.01 4.51 -14.50
N GLN A 170 15.12 3.56 -14.29
CA GLN A 170 13.87 3.42 -15.04
C GLN A 170 12.69 3.71 -14.12
N ALA A 171 11.77 4.57 -14.55
CA ALA A 171 10.58 4.92 -13.81
C ALA A 171 9.36 4.12 -14.31
N LEU A 172 8.66 3.48 -13.37
CA LEU A 172 7.38 2.84 -13.59
C LEU A 172 6.33 3.56 -12.74
N THR A 173 5.60 4.49 -13.34
CA THR A 173 4.57 5.27 -12.65
C THR A 173 3.31 4.45 -12.54
N ILE A 174 3.10 3.84 -11.37
CA ILE A 174 1.94 3.01 -11.02
C ILE A 174 1.39 3.39 -9.65
N LEU A 175 0.11 3.08 -9.44
CA LEU A 175 -0.58 3.19 -8.16
C LEU A 175 -0.98 1.79 -7.68
N PRO A 176 -1.07 1.54 -6.36
CA PRO A 176 -1.52 0.25 -5.86
C PRO A 176 -2.95 -0.03 -6.32
N ASP A 177 -3.17 -1.26 -6.76
CA ASP A 177 -4.45 -1.70 -7.33
C ASP A 177 -4.91 -2.99 -6.66
N ALA A 178 -6.08 -2.95 -6.03
CA ALA A 178 -6.70 -4.09 -5.35
C ALA A 178 -6.83 -5.32 -6.26
N ARG A 179 -6.99 -5.14 -7.59
CA ARG A 179 -7.09 -6.23 -8.58
C ARG A 179 -5.80 -7.04 -8.73
N GLN A 180 -4.69 -6.52 -8.22
CA GLN A 180 -3.36 -7.12 -8.32
C GLN A 180 -2.91 -7.78 -7.01
N LEU A 181 -3.79 -7.88 -6.00
CA LEU A 181 -3.39 -8.42 -4.68
C LEU A 181 -2.76 -9.81 -4.77
N LEU A 182 -3.19 -10.65 -5.69
CA LEU A 182 -2.66 -12.01 -5.85
C LEU A 182 -1.20 -12.07 -6.32
N LEU A 183 -0.61 -10.95 -6.73
CA LEU A 183 0.83 -10.83 -6.99
C LEU A 183 1.64 -10.72 -5.68
N LEU A 184 0.99 -10.33 -4.59
CA LEU A 184 1.63 -10.20 -3.28
C LEU A 184 1.84 -11.59 -2.68
N ASP A 185 3.00 -11.81 -2.04
CA ASP A 185 3.24 -13.03 -1.26
C ASP A 185 2.14 -13.17 -0.18
N PRO A 186 1.40 -14.30 -0.15
CA PRO A 186 0.38 -14.54 0.86
C PRO A 186 0.88 -14.44 2.31
N ALA A 187 2.16 -14.65 2.57
CA ALA A 187 2.78 -14.50 3.88
C ALA A 187 2.73 -13.05 4.41
N LEU A 188 2.56 -12.06 3.52
CA LEU A 188 2.41 -10.65 3.87
C LEU A 188 0.97 -10.27 4.26
N LEU A 189 0.02 -11.18 4.15
CA LEU A 189 -1.35 -10.98 4.66
C LEU A 189 -1.39 -11.27 6.16
N SER A 190 -1.57 -10.24 6.96
CA SER A 190 -1.54 -10.31 8.43
C SER A 190 -2.92 -10.22 9.04
N GLN A 191 -3.20 -11.02 10.07
CA GLN A 191 -4.39 -10.86 10.93
C GLN A 191 -4.23 -9.69 11.91
N VAL A 192 -3.00 -9.21 12.14
CA VAL A 192 -2.75 -7.99 12.91
C VAL A 192 -3.01 -6.79 12.02
N VAL A 193 -4.21 -6.21 12.15
CA VAL A 193 -4.67 -5.11 11.31
C VAL A 193 -4.44 -3.78 12.02
N GLN A 194 -3.21 -3.29 11.93
CA GLN A 194 -2.77 -2.01 12.47
C GLN A 194 -2.24 -1.12 11.34
N LEU A 195 -2.68 0.15 11.32
CA LEU A 195 -2.23 1.11 10.30
C LEU A 195 -0.79 1.55 10.53
N HIS A 196 -0.02 1.55 9.46
CA HIS A 196 1.34 2.07 9.43
C HIS A 196 1.35 3.42 8.71
N TYR A 197 1.46 4.50 9.45
CA TYR A 197 1.44 5.84 8.88
C TYR A 197 2.76 6.24 8.21
N GLY A 198 3.82 5.43 8.40
CA GLY A 198 5.17 5.66 7.83
C GLY A 198 5.85 6.91 8.36
N ARG A 199 5.24 7.60 9.31
CA ARG A 199 5.69 8.85 9.92
C ARG A 199 5.28 8.90 11.38
N ALA A 200 6.15 9.50 12.21
CA ALA A 200 5.81 9.78 13.60
C ALA A 200 4.64 10.77 13.69
N PRO A 201 3.78 10.71 14.72
CA PRO A 201 2.72 11.67 14.92
C PRO A 201 3.27 13.10 15.02
N ASP A 202 2.71 14.03 14.25
CA ASP A 202 3.04 15.47 14.33
C ASP A 202 2.44 16.14 15.57
N ALA A 203 1.62 15.43 16.34
CA ALA A 203 0.96 15.94 17.53
C ALA A 203 1.97 16.20 18.64
N ARG A 204 2.00 17.45 19.12
CA ARG A 204 2.77 17.84 20.29
C ARG A 204 1.84 17.93 21.50
N LEU A 205 2.31 17.46 22.65
CA LEU A 205 1.64 17.71 23.92
C LEU A 205 1.69 19.21 24.27
N PRO A 206 0.72 19.73 25.04
CA PRO A 206 0.84 21.03 25.65
C PRO A 206 2.17 21.10 26.41
N GLY A 207 3.13 21.92 25.94
CA GLY A 207 4.50 21.95 26.44
C GLY A 207 5.58 21.57 25.42
N GLY A 208 5.20 21.19 24.18
CA GLY A 208 6.13 21.05 23.04
C GLY A 208 6.81 19.69 22.89
N THR A 209 6.54 18.72 23.76
CA THR A 209 7.11 17.37 23.68
C THR A 209 6.42 16.55 22.58
N LEU A 210 7.18 15.93 21.68
CA LEU A 210 6.66 15.02 20.67
C LEU A 210 6.17 13.72 21.33
N LEU A 211 5.00 13.24 20.91
CA LEU A 211 4.44 11.94 21.35
C LEU A 211 5.18 10.73 20.75
N SER A 212 6.32 10.96 20.09
CA SER A 212 6.96 9.99 19.20
C SER A 212 7.61 8.78 19.84
N ASP A 213 7.99 8.84 21.13
CA ASP A 213 8.99 7.89 21.61
C ASP A 213 8.45 6.69 22.39
N THR A 214 7.15 6.59 22.60
CA THR A 214 6.56 5.54 23.43
C THR A 214 5.48 4.66 22.79
N LEU A 215 5.05 4.91 21.55
CA LEU A 215 3.87 4.25 20.97
C LEU A 215 4.08 3.55 19.62
N PHE A 216 5.29 3.49 19.07
CA PHE A 216 5.54 2.92 17.74
C PHE A 216 6.59 1.82 17.70
N ASP A 217 6.41 0.78 18.51
CA ASP A 217 7.21 -0.46 18.45
C ASP A 217 6.52 -1.55 17.60
N GLY A 218 5.90 -1.16 16.51
CA GLY A 218 5.29 -2.08 15.55
C GLY A 218 6.29 -2.53 14.49
N ALA A 219 6.78 -3.78 14.56
CA ALA A 219 7.60 -4.36 13.51
C ALA A 219 6.86 -4.32 12.16
N TRP A 220 7.56 -3.91 11.11
CA TRP A 220 7.05 -3.95 9.74
C TRP A 220 6.83 -5.41 9.31
N PRO A 221 5.63 -5.81 8.80
CA PRO A 221 5.41 -7.16 8.30
C PRO A 221 6.36 -7.44 7.12
N GLY A 222 7.16 -8.50 7.24
CA GLY A 222 8.11 -8.92 6.19
C GLY A 222 9.56 -8.47 6.35
N THR A 223 9.95 -7.82 7.47
CA THR A 223 11.37 -7.64 7.79
C THR A 223 11.93 -8.90 8.45
N PRO A 224 13.09 -9.45 7.99
CA PRO A 224 13.78 -10.52 8.69
C PRO A 224 14.17 -10.05 10.10
N GLN A 225 13.95 -10.91 11.11
CA GLN A 225 14.49 -10.72 12.45
C GLN A 225 15.96 -11.07 12.49
#